data_599137d1665a75a427a4bec5367e546b
#
_entry.id   599137d1665a75a427a4bec5367e546b
#
_cell.length_a   1.000
_cell.length_b   1.000
_cell.length_c   1.000
_cell.angle_alpha   90.00
_cell.angle_beta   90.00
_cell.angle_gamma   90.00
#
_symmetry.space_group_name_H-M   'P 1'
#
loop_
_entity.id
_entity.type
_entity.pdbx_description
1 polymer ?
#
loop_
_entity_poly.entity_id
_entity_poly.type
_entity_poly.pdbx_seq_one_letter_code
_entity_poly.pdbx_strand_id
1 'polypeptide(L)'
;FIEVKVLIFGQSGAGKTTLCKNIVKIMGDRVVHINADEVRKEADDWDFSEQGRWRQYRRMVNKAEEAEDMGKIALVDFICPYKSGREQFDADLTIFMSTVVNSKYEDTNKVFEWPHWTEYDYDINEWDDDDPVDVCWQIGKRIWEDECPTVQMLGRRQPWHEGHQALLDRCMEKAPQVDIMIRTMPWGDNNPFSVHEVEKNLREKLAHLAGIVSISIVPNI
;
A
#
# COMPACT_ATOMS: atom_id res chain seq x y z
N PHE A 1 -7.96 15.83 3.42
CA PHE A 1 -8.61 14.75 2.63
C PHE A 1 -7.49 13.85 2.12
N ILE A 2 -7.61 12.54 2.31
CA ILE A 2 -6.65 11.56 1.78
C ILE A 2 -7.18 11.22 0.38
N GLU A 3 -6.53 11.75 -0.65
CA GLU A 3 -6.80 11.42 -2.04
C GLU A 3 -5.61 10.60 -2.53
N VAL A 4 -5.69 9.28 -2.46
CA VAL A 4 -4.62 8.37 -2.90
C VAL A 4 -5.20 7.21 -3.68
N LYS A 5 -4.80 7.10 -4.94
CA LYS A 5 -5.08 5.97 -5.83
C LYS A 5 -3.92 5.00 -5.88
N VAL A 6 -4.18 3.76 -5.52
CA VAL A 6 -3.20 2.67 -5.61
C VAL A 6 -3.62 1.70 -6.71
N LEU A 7 -2.82 1.57 -7.74
CA LEU A 7 -3.02 0.60 -8.81
C LEU A 7 -2.20 -0.66 -8.52
N ILE A 8 -2.87 -1.80 -8.32
CA ILE A 8 -2.23 -3.12 -8.23
C ILE A 8 -2.57 -3.89 -9.49
N PHE A 9 -1.56 -4.11 -10.35
CA PHE A 9 -1.77 -4.73 -11.64
C PHE A 9 -0.83 -5.92 -11.89
N GLY A 10 -1.13 -6.72 -12.89
CA GLY A 10 -0.38 -7.92 -13.25
C GLY A 10 -1.29 -9.02 -13.78
N GLN A 11 -0.70 -10.13 -14.19
CA GLN A 11 -1.40 -11.25 -14.80
C GLN A 11 -2.46 -11.87 -13.85
N SER A 12 -3.43 -12.58 -14.44
CA SER A 12 -4.41 -13.34 -13.65
C SER A 12 -3.70 -14.42 -12.83
N GLY A 13 -4.08 -14.56 -11.58
CA GLY A 13 -3.47 -15.50 -10.63
C GLY A 13 -2.23 -14.96 -9.91
N ALA A 14 -1.76 -13.74 -10.21
CA ALA A 14 -0.57 -13.15 -9.57
C ALA A 14 -0.72 -12.80 -8.09
N GLY A 15 -1.91 -12.96 -7.47
CA GLY A 15 -2.11 -12.70 -6.05
C GLY A 15 -2.63 -11.29 -5.71
N LYS A 16 -2.95 -10.45 -6.70
CA LYS A 16 -3.43 -9.07 -6.51
C LYS A 16 -4.55 -8.95 -5.47
N THR A 17 -5.61 -9.73 -5.62
CA THR A 17 -6.77 -9.72 -4.70
C THR A 17 -6.39 -10.19 -3.29
N THR A 18 -5.44 -11.12 -3.17
CA THR A 18 -4.92 -11.58 -1.87
C THR A 18 -4.17 -10.46 -1.17
N LEU A 19 -3.29 -9.76 -1.89
CA LEU A 19 -2.58 -8.58 -1.39
C LEU A 19 -3.57 -7.52 -0.90
N CYS A 20 -4.53 -7.13 -1.74
CA CYS A 20 -5.56 -6.14 -1.38
C CYS A 20 -6.34 -6.52 -0.13
N LYS A 21 -6.80 -7.77 -0.02
CA LYS A 21 -7.52 -8.26 1.15
C LYS A 21 -6.69 -8.18 2.44
N ASN A 22 -5.39 -8.43 2.37
CA ASN A 22 -4.51 -8.32 3.52
C ASN A 22 -4.25 -6.85 3.89
N ILE A 23 -4.09 -5.96 2.92
CA ILE A 23 -4.00 -4.51 3.16
C ILE A 23 -5.27 -3.99 3.83
N VAL A 24 -6.45 -4.40 3.36
CA VAL A 24 -7.74 -4.04 3.99
C VAL A 24 -7.81 -4.50 5.44
N LYS A 25 -7.31 -5.72 5.76
CA LYS A 25 -7.26 -6.18 7.16
C LYS A 25 -6.36 -5.32 8.04
N ILE A 26 -5.27 -4.80 7.48
CA ILE A 26 -4.32 -3.94 8.20
C ILE A 26 -4.87 -2.51 8.34
N MET A 27 -5.27 -1.89 7.25
CA MET A 27 -5.63 -0.46 7.21
C MET A 27 -7.12 -0.16 7.51
N GLY A 28 -7.97 -1.21 7.53
CA GLY A 28 -9.38 -1.10 7.89
C GLY A 28 -10.17 -0.12 7.02
N ASP A 29 -10.96 0.71 7.66
CA ASP A 29 -11.88 1.66 7.00
C ASP A 29 -11.18 2.79 6.22
N ARG A 30 -9.86 2.87 6.28
CA ARG A 30 -9.08 3.87 5.54
C ARG A 30 -9.02 3.57 4.05
N VAL A 31 -9.21 2.32 3.65
CA VAL A 31 -9.12 1.86 2.25
C VAL A 31 -10.45 1.33 1.72
N VAL A 32 -10.69 1.54 0.43
CA VAL A 32 -11.75 0.89 -0.33
C VAL A 32 -11.09 -0.02 -1.36
N HIS A 33 -11.35 -1.32 -1.26
CA HIS A 33 -10.86 -2.29 -2.24
C HIS A 33 -11.82 -2.38 -3.43
N ILE A 34 -11.31 -2.10 -4.61
CA ILE A 34 -12.04 -2.11 -5.89
C ILE A 34 -11.47 -3.26 -6.73
N ASN A 35 -12.20 -4.37 -6.76
CA ASN A 35 -11.82 -5.58 -7.48
C ASN A 35 -12.49 -5.66 -8.85
N ALA A 36 -11.70 -5.91 -9.89
CA ALA A 36 -12.20 -5.91 -11.27
C ALA A 36 -13.27 -6.96 -11.54
N ASP A 37 -13.18 -8.15 -10.94
CA ASP A 37 -14.15 -9.22 -11.16
C ASP A 37 -15.48 -8.89 -10.48
N GLU A 38 -15.46 -8.25 -9.31
CA GLU A 38 -16.67 -7.76 -8.62
C GLU A 38 -17.34 -6.66 -9.43
N VAL A 39 -16.57 -5.69 -9.94
CA VAL A 39 -17.09 -4.61 -10.79
C VAL A 39 -17.69 -5.14 -12.10
N ARG A 40 -17.08 -6.16 -12.72
CA ARG A 40 -17.68 -6.84 -13.90
C ARG A 40 -18.99 -7.54 -13.55
N LYS A 41 -19.04 -8.21 -12.42
CA LYS A 41 -20.22 -8.90 -11.94
C LYS A 41 -21.37 -7.93 -11.66
N GLU A 42 -21.10 -6.79 -11.04
CA GLU A 42 -22.09 -5.73 -10.81
C GLU A 42 -22.67 -5.18 -12.12
N ALA A 43 -21.81 -5.05 -13.14
CA ALA A 43 -22.21 -4.53 -14.46
C ALA A 43 -22.78 -5.61 -15.41
N ASP A 44 -22.75 -6.88 -15.01
CA ASP A 44 -23.08 -8.04 -15.85
C ASP A 44 -22.38 -7.98 -17.23
N ASP A 45 -21.08 -7.56 -17.24
CA ASP A 45 -20.29 -7.34 -18.46
C ASP A 45 -19.02 -8.18 -18.46
N TRP A 46 -19.11 -9.34 -19.11
CA TRP A 46 -18.01 -10.30 -19.27
C TRP A 46 -17.39 -10.25 -20.68
N ASP A 47 -17.49 -9.10 -21.35
CA ASP A 47 -16.83 -8.86 -22.63
C ASP A 47 -15.34 -8.59 -22.43
N PHE A 48 -14.48 -9.49 -22.95
CA PHE A 48 -13.02 -9.39 -22.90
C PHE A 48 -12.40 -8.90 -24.22
N SER A 49 -13.23 -8.43 -25.17
CA SER A 49 -12.75 -7.71 -26.34
C SER A 49 -12.00 -6.43 -25.92
N GLU A 50 -11.27 -5.83 -26.83
CA GLU A 50 -10.58 -4.56 -26.56
C GLU A 50 -11.56 -3.48 -26.05
N GLN A 51 -12.72 -3.35 -26.69
CA GLN A 51 -13.76 -2.41 -26.26
C GLN A 51 -14.30 -2.74 -24.87
N GLY A 52 -14.55 -4.03 -24.57
CA GLY A 52 -14.99 -4.48 -23.25
C GLY A 52 -13.95 -4.23 -22.15
N ARG A 53 -12.66 -4.38 -22.48
CA ARG A 53 -11.56 -4.05 -21.56
C ARG A 53 -11.49 -2.55 -21.27
N TRP A 54 -11.69 -1.68 -22.26
CA TRP A 54 -11.77 -0.22 -22.07
C TRP A 54 -13.03 0.24 -21.31
N ARG A 55 -14.18 -0.42 -21.51
CA ARG A 55 -15.36 -0.16 -20.66
C ARG A 55 -15.11 -0.51 -19.21
N GLN A 56 -14.48 -1.66 -18.97
CA GLN A 56 -14.09 -2.08 -17.61
C GLN A 56 -13.09 -1.12 -16.98
N TYR A 57 -12.08 -0.69 -17.73
CA TYR A 57 -11.12 0.31 -17.29
C TYR A 57 -11.81 1.59 -16.78
N ARG A 58 -12.76 2.13 -17.54
CA ARG A 58 -13.51 3.33 -17.13
C ARG A 58 -14.29 3.11 -15.84
N ARG A 59 -14.89 1.92 -15.64
CA ARG A 59 -15.57 1.59 -14.37
C ARG A 59 -14.60 1.58 -13.21
N MET A 60 -13.39 1.03 -13.41
CA MET A 60 -12.36 0.99 -12.37
C MET A 60 -11.91 2.41 -11.98
N VAL A 61 -11.72 3.30 -12.98
CA VAL A 61 -11.41 4.72 -12.74
C VAL A 61 -12.50 5.41 -11.94
N ASN A 62 -13.76 5.30 -12.40
CA ASN A 62 -14.90 5.94 -11.70
C ASN A 62 -15.04 5.45 -10.25
N LYS A 63 -14.85 4.15 -10.01
CA LYS A 63 -14.90 3.58 -8.66
C LYS A 63 -13.75 4.08 -7.78
N ALA A 64 -12.57 4.31 -8.36
CA ALA A 64 -11.45 4.90 -7.64
C ALA A 64 -11.76 6.35 -7.24
N GLU A 65 -12.28 7.16 -8.16
CA GLU A 65 -12.70 8.55 -7.90
C GLU A 65 -13.81 8.60 -6.82
N GLU A 66 -14.80 7.70 -6.87
CA GLU A 66 -15.82 7.59 -5.82
C GLU A 66 -15.21 7.32 -4.43
N ALA A 67 -14.15 6.51 -4.34
CA ALA A 67 -13.47 6.25 -3.08
C ALA A 67 -12.68 7.47 -2.58
N GLU A 68 -12.02 8.20 -3.49
CA GLU A 68 -11.32 9.45 -3.17
C GLU A 68 -12.28 10.54 -2.68
N ASP A 69 -13.44 10.69 -3.33
CA ASP A 69 -14.51 11.62 -2.91
C ASP A 69 -15.02 11.32 -1.49
N MET A 70 -14.93 10.07 -1.05
CA MET A 70 -15.22 9.67 0.33
C MET A 70 -14.05 9.92 1.30
N GLY A 71 -12.93 10.46 0.84
CA GLY A 71 -11.71 10.65 1.64
C GLY A 71 -11.03 9.32 2.00
N LYS A 72 -11.15 8.31 1.15
CA LYS A 72 -10.57 6.98 1.33
C LYS A 72 -9.45 6.72 0.33
N ILE A 73 -8.55 5.83 0.68
CA ILE A 73 -7.55 5.30 -0.23
C ILE A 73 -8.22 4.34 -1.19
N ALA A 74 -8.16 4.61 -2.49
CA ALA A 74 -8.66 3.71 -3.52
C ALA A 74 -7.62 2.60 -3.81
N LEU A 75 -7.89 1.37 -3.39
CA LEU A 75 -7.03 0.21 -3.62
C LEU A 75 -7.60 -0.61 -4.78
N VAL A 76 -7.06 -0.43 -5.98
CA VAL A 76 -7.64 -0.93 -7.22
C VAL A 76 -6.84 -2.10 -7.76
N ASP A 77 -7.46 -3.28 -7.87
CA ASP A 77 -6.83 -4.47 -8.42
C ASP A 77 -7.49 -4.90 -9.74
N PHE A 78 -6.72 -4.92 -10.80
CA PHE A 78 -7.10 -5.51 -12.07
C PHE A 78 -5.87 -5.82 -12.94
N ILE A 79 -6.07 -6.53 -14.03
CA ILE A 79 -4.97 -6.93 -14.91
C ILE A 79 -4.29 -5.70 -15.53
N CYS A 80 -5.07 -4.69 -15.94
CA CYS A 80 -4.61 -3.46 -16.60
C CYS A 80 -3.57 -3.74 -17.70
N PRO A 81 -3.94 -4.46 -18.78
CA PRO A 81 -2.96 -5.06 -19.67
C PRO A 81 -2.22 -4.05 -20.56
N TYR A 82 -2.84 -2.89 -20.83
CA TYR A 82 -2.30 -1.90 -21.75
C TYR A 82 -1.49 -0.84 -20.98
N LYS A 83 -0.31 -0.50 -21.51
CA LYS A 83 0.53 0.58 -21.00
C LYS A 83 -0.24 1.91 -20.94
N SER A 84 -0.93 2.25 -22.02
CA SER A 84 -1.76 3.47 -22.09
C SER A 84 -2.85 3.52 -21.00
N GLY A 85 -3.41 2.37 -20.62
CA GLY A 85 -4.36 2.28 -19.51
C GLY A 85 -3.70 2.55 -18.15
N ARG A 86 -2.50 2.02 -17.92
CA ARG A 86 -1.73 2.28 -16.69
C ARG A 86 -1.35 3.76 -16.57
N GLU A 87 -0.84 4.36 -17.66
CA GLU A 87 -0.49 5.77 -17.70
C GLU A 87 -1.69 6.70 -17.48
N GLN A 88 -2.83 6.41 -18.12
CA GLN A 88 -4.06 7.21 -17.98
C GLN A 88 -4.76 7.02 -16.62
N PHE A 89 -4.49 5.93 -15.92
CA PHE A 89 -5.05 5.71 -14.58
C PHE A 89 -4.53 6.74 -13.59
N ASP A 90 -3.32 7.23 -13.80
CA ASP A 90 -2.67 8.28 -13.00
C ASP A 90 -2.69 7.96 -11.50
N ALA A 91 -2.15 6.77 -11.16
CA ALA A 91 -2.09 6.31 -9.78
C ALA A 91 -0.96 7.02 -9.02
N ASP A 92 -1.21 7.35 -7.74
CA ASP A 92 -0.19 7.88 -6.83
C ASP A 92 0.85 6.82 -6.44
N LEU A 93 0.42 5.55 -6.45
CA LEU A 93 1.28 4.39 -6.21
C LEU A 93 0.90 3.27 -7.15
N THR A 94 1.88 2.77 -7.89
CA THR A 94 1.70 1.67 -8.84
C THR A 94 2.50 0.45 -8.40
N ILE A 95 1.80 -0.68 -8.21
CA ILE A 95 2.38 -1.95 -7.76
C ILE A 95 2.22 -2.99 -8.87
N PHE A 96 3.33 -3.49 -9.36
CA PHE A 96 3.33 -4.57 -10.32
C PHE A 96 3.48 -5.92 -9.63
N MET A 97 2.54 -6.83 -9.85
CA MET A 97 2.64 -8.21 -9.37
C MET A 97 3.13 -9.11 -10.50
N SER A 98 4.45 -9.37 -10.51
CA SER A 98 5.14 -10.14 -11.55
C SER A 98 5.31 -11.63 -11.20
N THR A 99 4.66 -12.11 -10.14
CA THR A 99 4.70 -13.51 -9.66
C THR A 99 4.22 -14.53 -10.71
N VAL A 100 3.44 -14.11 -11.71
CA VAL A 100 2.94 -14.94 -12.81
C VAL A 100 3.32 -14.32 -14.14
N VAL A 101 4.09 -15.07 -14.94
CA VAL A 101 4.50 -14.64 -16.30
C VAL A 101 3.41 -14.92 -17.33
N ASN A 102 2.84 -16.12 -17.31
CA ASN A 102 1.77 -16.54 -18.20
C ASN A 102 0.57 -17.02 -17.38
N SER A 103 -0.55 -16.35 -17.52
CA SER A 103 -1.80 -16.79 -16.92
C SER A 103 -2.44 -17.91 -17.71
N LYS A 104 -3.47 -18.54 -17.13
CA LYS A 104 -4.28 -19.56 -17.84
C LYS A 104 -5.13 -19.01 -18.99
N TYR A 105 -5.19 -17.69 -19.17
CA TYR A 105 -6.00 -17.01 -20.19
C TYR A 105 -5.11 -16.51 -21.32
N GLU A 106 -5.07 -17.25 -22.41
CA GLU A 106 -4.22 -16.94 -23.56
C GLU A 106 -4.54 -15.60 -24.23
N ASP A 107 -5.83 -15.22 -24.29
CA ASP A 107 -6.29 -13.95 -24.83
C ASP A 107 -5.72 -12.76 -24.03
N THR A 108 -5.64 -12.91 -22.73
CA THR A 108 -5.04 -11.91 -21.84
C THR A 108 -3.52 -11.87 -21.99
N ASN A 109 -2.87 -13.04 -22.05
CA ASN A 109 -1.42 -13.10 -22.24
C ASN A 109 -0.97 -12.42 -23.54
N LYS A 110 -1.77 -12.51 -24.62
CA LYS A 110 -1.47 -11.90 -25.92
C LYS A 110 -1.54 -10.37 -25.92
N VAL A 111 -2.35 -9.80 -25.08
CA VAL A 111 -2.57 -8.33 -25.02
C VAL A 111 -1.87 -7.67 -23.85
N PHE A 112 -1.25 -8.44 -22.96
CA PHE A 112 -0.56 -7.91 -21.81
C PHE A 112 0.78 -7.30 -22.22
N GLU A 113 0.85 -5.98 -22.16
CA GLU A 113 2.09 -5.22 -22.38
C GLU A 113 2.91 -5.21 -21.11
N TRP A 114 4.04 -5.92 -21.14
CA TRP A 114 4.94 -6.02 -19.98
C TRP A 114 5.49 -4.65 -19.63
N PRO A 115 5.37 -4.20 -18.36
CA PRO A 115 5.84 -2.90 -17.98
C PRO A 115 7.37 -2.83 -17.96
N HIS A 116 7.89 -1.67 -18.32
CA HIS A 116 9.27 -1.33 -18.04
C HIS A 116 9.40 -0.94 -16.56
N TRP A 117 10.58 -1.11 -15.96
CA TRP A 117 10.82 -0.82 -14.55
C TRP A 117 10.48 0.63 -14.13
N THR A 118 10.39 1.55 -15.08
CA THR A 118 9.96 2.95 -14.84
C THR A 118 8.44 3.14 -14.79
N GLU A 119 7.64 2.10 -15.03
CA GLU A 119 6.18 2.19 -15.10
C GLU A 119 5.49 1.75 -13.80
N TYR A 120 6.27 1.40 -12.77
CA TYR A 120 5.76 1.03 -11.46
C TYR A 120 6.71 1.48 -10.36
N ASP A 121 6.16 1.71 -9.17
CA ASP A 121 6.92 2.12 -7.99
C ASP A 121 7.43 0.91 -7.20
N TYR A 122 6.69 -0.20 -7.22
CA TYR A 122 6.99 -1.39 -6.43
C TYR A 122 6.68 -2.65 -7.23
N ASP A 123 7.61 -3.63 -7.20
CA ASP A 123 7.47 -4.93 -7.86
C ASP A 123 7.42 -6.05 -6.83
N ILE A 124 6.41 -6.92 -6.96
CA ILE A 124 6.31 -8.16 -6.19
C ILE A 124 6.46 -9.32 -7.17
N ASN A 125 7.68 -9.85 -7.24
CA ASN A 125 8.02 -10.95 -8.14
C ASN A 125 7.94 -12.33 -7.47
N GLU A 126 8.05 -12.38 -6.15
CA GLU A 126 7.85 -13.54 -5.30
C GLU A 126 7.04 -13.10 -4.08
N TRP A 127 6.07 -13.91 -3.68
CA TRP A 127 5.21 -13.57 -2.55
C TRP A 127 5.96 -13.70 -1.22
N ASP A 128 5.92 -12.64 -0.40
CA ASP A 128 6.38 -12.63 0.98
C ASP A 128 5.23 -12.26 1.92
N ASP A 129 5.21 -12.83 3.12
CA ASP A 129 4.18 -12.52 4.13
C ASP A 129 4.28 -11.07 4.65
N ASP A 130 5.44 -10.43 4.50
CA ASP A 130 5.68 -9.02 4.85
C ASP A 130 5.18 -8.04 3.76
N ASP A 131 4.94 -8.48 2.50
CA ASP A 131 4.49 -7.64 1.38
C ASP A 131 3.30 -6.73 1.71
N PRO A 132 2.22 -7.19 2.38
CA PRO A 132 1.10 -6.32 2.73
C PRO A 132 1.50 -5.19 3.68
N VAL A 133 2.41 -5.44 4.61
CA VAL A 133 2.94 -4.43 5.55
C VAL A 133 3.78 -3.40 4.80
N ASP A 134 4.68 -3.86 3.93
CA ASP A 134 5.52 -2.99 3.13
C ASP A 134 4.70 -2.09 2.21
N VAL A 135 3.67 -2.64 1.55
CA VAL A 135 2.74 -1.85 0.73
C VAL A 135 1.99 -0.81 1.56
N CYS A 136 1.53 -1.13 2.78
CA CYS A 136 0.91 -0.14 3.67
C CYS A 136 1.86 1.04 3.94
N TRP A 137 3.14 0.80 4.14
CA TRP A 137 4.14 1.86 4.33
C TRP A 137 4.44 2.63 3.04
N GLN A 138 4.41 2.00 1.85
CA GLN A 138 4.50 2.72 0.57
C GLN A 138 3.29 3.66 0.37
N ILE A 139 2.07 3.20 0.69
CA ILE A 139 0.87 4.03 0.71
C ILE A 139 1.04 5.19 1.71
N GLY A 140 1.53 4.90 2.91
CA GLY A 140 1.79 5.89 3.94
C GLY A 140 2.73 7.01 3.49
N LYS A 141 3.74 6.69 2.68
CA LYS A 141 4.66 7.69 2.10
C LYS A 141 3.96 8.65 1.12
N ARG A 142 2.87 8.22 0.47
CA ARG A 142 2.09 9.09 -0.42
C ARG A 142 1.14 10.02 0.35
N ILE A 143 0.80 9.63 1.59
CA ILE A 143 -0.08 10.41 2.48
C ILE A 143 0.71 11.40 3.33
N TRP A 144 1.97 11.07 3.67
CA TRP A 144 2.80 11.87 4.56
C TRP A 144 3.11 13.24 3.94
N GLU A 145 2.87 14.30 4.71
CA GLU A 145 3.12 15.68 4.32
C GLU A 145 4.25 16.28 5.17
N ASP A 146 5.35 16.70 4.53
CA ASP A 146 6.54 17.22 5.22
C ASP A 146 6.28 18.54 5.98
N GLU A 147 5.34 19.35 5.50
CA GLU A 147 4.97 20.64 6.12
C GLU A 147 3.88 20.51 7.19
N CYS A 148 3.33 19.30 7.37
CA CYS A 148 2.28 19.05 8.35
C CYS A 148 2.83 19.12 9.78
N PRO A 149 2.10 19.71 10.75
CA PRO A 149 2.49 19.68 12.15
C PRO A 149 2.73 18.27 12.65
N THR A 150 3.97 17.98 13.07
CA THR A 150 4.41 16.65 13.43
C THR A 150 5.00 16.60 14.84
N VAL A 151 4.54 15.67 15.66
CA VAL A 151 5.15 15.39 16.96
C VAL A 151 6.26 14.36 16.80
N GLN A 152 7.44 14.66 17.32
CA GLN A 152 8.56 13.72 17.36
C GLN A 152 8.56 12.91 18.65
N MET A 153 8.62 11.59 18.52
CA MET A 153 8.59 10.65 19.63
C MET A 153 9.91 9.87 19.72
N LEU A 154 10.93 10.47 20.34
CA LEU A 154 12.27 9.90 20.46
C LEU A 154 12.37 8.84 21.55
N GLY A 155 13.03 7.71 21.27
CA GLY A 155 13.33 6.68 22.27
C GLY A 155 14.03 5.44 21.72
N ARG A 156 14.32 4.48 22.60
CA ARG A 156 14.94 3.19 22.24
C ARG A 156 13.94 2.17 21.73
N ARG A 157 12.69 2.21 22.25
CA ARG A 157 11.54 1.34 21.88
C ARG A 157 11.79 -0.17 22.02
N GLN A 158 12.54 -0.60 23.02
CA GLN A 158 12.99 -1.98 23.22
C GLN A 158 12.38 -2.61 24.49
N PRO A 159 11.39 -3.49 24.40
CA PRO A 159 10.44 -3.65 23.31
C PRO A 159 9.33 -2.59 23.33
N TRP A 160 8.49 -2.55 22.29
CA TRP A 160 7.27 -1.75 22.30
C TRP A 160 6.26 -2.34 23.30
N HIS A 161 5.73 -1.53 24.17
CA HIS A 161 4.78 -1.91 25.22
C HIS A 161 3.65 -0.88 25.39
N GLU A 162 2.66 -1.18 26.23
CA GLU A 162 1.47 -0.35 26.43
C GLU A 162 1.77 1.12 26.77
N GLY A 163 2.84 1.37 27.53
CA GLY A 163 3.27 2.75 27.83
C GLY A 163 3.74 3.53 26.60
N HIS A 164 4.37 2.85 25.61
CA HIS A 164 4.70 3.46 24.33
C HIS A 164 3.45 3.72 23.51
N GLN A 165 2.48 2.80 23.51
CA GLN A 165 1.20 2.98 22.83
C GLN A 165 0.43 4.16 23.42
N ALA A 166 0.30 4.24 24.73
CA ALA A 166 -0.37 5.36 25.39
C ALA A 166 0.31 6.71 25.11
N LEU A 167 1.64 6.72 24.95
CA LEU A 167 2.36 7.93 24.54
C LEU A 167 2.05 8.29 23.07
N LEU A 168 2.04 7.31 22.17
CA LEU A 168 1.68 7.52 20.77
C LEU A 168 0.27 8.09 20.63
N ASP A 169 -0.70 7.52 21.36
CA ASP A 169 -2.09 7.98 21.36
C ASP A 169 -2.19 9.46 21.77
N ARG A 170 -1.45 9.86 22.82
CA ARG A 170 -1.36 11.27 23.25
C ARG A 170 -0.67 12.16 22.22
N CYS A 171 0.32 11.65 21.49
CA CYS A 171 0.97 12.41 20.42
C CYS A 171 -0.01 12.67 19.28
N MET A 172 -0.80 11.66 18.88
CA MET A 172 -1.83 11.79 17.85
C MET A 172 -2.98 12.74 18.25
N GLU A 173 -3.23 12.96 19.55
CA GLU A 173 -4.15 14.00 20.03
C GLU A 173 -3.59 15.42 19.84
N LYS A 174 -2.27 15.58 19.69
CA LYS A 174 -1.58 16.88 19.65
C LYS A 174 -1.25 17.35 18.25
N ALA A 175 -1.05 16.41 17.33
CA ALA A 175 -0.73 16.71 15.94
C ALA A 175 -1.27 15.62 15.01
N PRO A 176 -1.56 15.96 13.76
CA PRO A 176 -2.07 15.00 12.76
C PRO A 176 -1.02 13.97 12.34
N GLN A 177 0.26 14.23 12.59
CA GLN A 177 1.35 13.31 12.27
C GLN A 177 2.30 13.11 13.43
N VAL A 178 2.86 11.89 13.53
CA VAL A 178 3.85 11.52 14.56
C VAL A 178 5.05 10.83 13.90
N ASP A 179 6.25 11.34 14.13
CA ASP A 179 7.50 10.67 13.73
C ASP A 179 8.10 9.92 14.93
N ILE A 180 8.10 8.59 14.85
CA ILE A 180 8.71 7.72 15.86
C ILE A 180 10.19 7.57 15.54
N MET A 181 11.03 8.26 16.27
CA MET A 181 12.48 8.26 16.12
C MET A 181 13.10 7.17 17.00
N ILE A 182 13.67 6.13 16.37
CA ILE A 182 14.36 5.04 17.07
C ILE A 182 15.82 5.42 17.23
N ARG A 183 16.28 5.53 18.48
CA ARG A 183 17.69 5.81 18.77
C ARG A 183 18.54 4.57 18.57
N THR A 184 19.61 4.69 17.78
CA THR A 184 20.63 3.65 17.65
C THR A 184 21.36 3.46 18.96
N MET A 185 21.33 2.28 19.55
CA MET A 185 21.99 1.97 20.80
C MET A 185 22.94 0.78 20.62
N PRO A 186 24.09 0.74 21.34
CA PRO A 186 24.90 -0.46 21.40
C PRO A 186 24.08 -1.66 21.91
N TRP A 187 24.31 -2.82 21.31
CA TRP A 187 23.71 -4.06 21.76
C TRP A 187 24.15 -4.42 23.18
N GLY A 188 23.25 -4.96 24.00
CA GLY A 188 23.52 -5.35 25.38
C GLY A 188 22.26 -5.68 26.14
N ASP A 189 22.39 -6.04 27.42
CA ASP A 189 21.26 -6.50 28.27
C ASP A 189 20.09 -5.53 28.33
N ASN A 190 20.35 -4.23 28.28
CA ASN A 190 19.34 -3.19 28.26
C ASN A 190 18.82 -2.84 26.85
N ASN A 191 19.43 -3.41 25.81
CA ASN A 191 19.07 -3.23 24.41
C ASN A 191 19.20 -4.58 23.70
N PRO A 192 18.27 -5.51 23.95
CA PRO A 192 18.38 -6.90 23.46
C PRO A 192 18.11 -7.03 21.96
N PHE A 193 17.51 -6.00 21.32
CA PHE A 193 17.21 -5.99 19.90
C PHE A 193 18.10 -5.00 19.15
N SER A 194 18.50 -5.36 17.94
CA SER A 194 19.10 -4.40 17.01
C SER A 194 18.10 -3.32 16.62
N VAL A 195 18.59 -2.17 16.17
CA VAL A 195 17.72 -1.07 15.72
C VAL A 195 16.81 -1.50 14.56
N HIS A 196 17.29 -2.37 13.68
CA HIS A 196 16.51 -2.88 12.55
C HIS A 196 15.42 -3.89 12.99
N GLU A 197 15.69 -4.71 13.99
CA GLU A 197 14.65 -5.58 14.58
C GLU A 197 13.56 -4.74 15.25
N VAL A 198 13.93 -3.67 15.95
CA VAL A 198 12.96 -2.74 16.55
C VAL A 198 12.15 -2.03 15.46
N GLU A 199 12.80 -1.57 14.38
CA GLU A 199 12.11 -0.95 13.24
C GLU A 199 11.12 -1.93 12.60
N LYS A 200 11.54 -3.16 12.28
CA LYS A 200 10.67 -4.19 11.69
C LYS A 200 9.46 -4.44 12.56
N ASN A 201 9.65 -4.70 13.85
CA ASN A 201 8.56 -4.95 14.80
C ASN A 201 7.58 -3.77 14.90
N LEU A 202 8.08 -2.52 14.82
CA LEU A 202 7.22 -1.33 14.82
C LEU A 202 6.45 -1.19 13.51
N ARG A 203 7.10 -1.45 12.37
CA ARG A 203 6.42 -1.42 11.06
C ARG A 203 5.27 -2.40 11.01
N GLU A 204 5.47 -3.64 11.44
CA GLU A 204 4.41 -4.65 11.50
C GLU A 204 3.26 -4.19 12.41
N LYS A 205 3.60 -3.70 13.60
CA LYS A 205 2.61 -3.32 14.61
C LYS A 205 1.81 -2.09 14.26
N LEU A 206 2.43 -1.11 13.60
CA LEU A 206 1.85 0.20 13.34
C LEU A 206 1.47 0.42 11.87
N ALA A 207 1.49 -0.62 11.03
CA ALA A 207 1.14 -0.54 9.61
C ALA A 207 -0.25 0.06 9.35
N HIS A 208 -1.20 -0.15 10.27
CA HIS A 208 -2.55 0.43 10.22
C HIS A 208 -2.56 1.97 10.35
N LEU A 209 -1.49 2.56 10.89
CA LEU A 209 -1.29 4.01 11.05
C LEU A 209 -0.36 4.61 9.99
N ALA A 210 0.06 3.83 8.98
CA ALA A 210 0.94 4.32 7.91
C ALA A 210 0.37 5.60 7.26
N GLY A 211 1.20 6.63 7.12
CA GLY A 211 0.82 7.97 6.67
C GLY A 211 0.36 8.93 7.79
N ILE A 212 -0.04 8.40 8.95
CA ILE A 212 -0.24 9.18 10.19
C ILE A 212 1.03 9.11 11.03
N VAL A 213 1.67 7.95 11.03
CA VAL A 213 2.93 7.67 11.72
C VAL A 213 4.02 7.45 10.69
N SER A 214 5.20 8.01 10.92
CA SER A 214 6.47 7.63 10.28
C SER A 214 7.41 6.99 11.30
N ILE A 215 8.39 6.22 10.82
CA ILE A 215 9.40 5.60 11.65
C ILE A 215 10.77 5.95 11.05
N SER A 216 11.62 6.56 11.85
CA SER A 216 12.98 6.95 11.47
C SER A 216 14.03 6.42 12.45
N ILE A 217 15.23 6.11 11.95
CA ILE A 217 16.36 5.71 12.78
C ILE A 217 17.27 6.93 12.93
N VAL A 218 17.63 7.25 14.17
CA VAL A 218 18.50 8.39 14.49
C VAL A 218 19.74 7.95 15.26
N PRO A 219 20.89 8.64 15.08
CA PRO A 219 22.08 8.36 15.85
C PRO A 219 21.86 8.51 17.36
N ASN A 220 22.66 7.80 18.15
CA ASN A 220 22.74 8.05 19.58
C ASN A 220 23.65 9.27 19.79
N ILE A 221 23.05 10.40 20.06
CA ILE A 221 23.73 11.66 20.39
C ILE A 221 23.89 11.76 21.90
#